data_ac34560844cd6759dfde5515f4c40746
#
_entry.id   ac34560844cd6759dfde5515f4c40746
#
_cell.length_a   1.000
_cell.length_b   1.000
_cell.length_c   1.000
_cell.angle_alpha   90.00
_cell.angle_beta   90.00
_cell.angle_gamma   90.00
#
_symmetry.space_group_name_H-M   'P 1'
#
loop_
_entity.id
_entity.type
_entity.pdbx_description
1 polymer ?
#
loop_
_entity_poly.entity_id
_entity_poly.type
_entity_poly.pdbx_seq_one_letter_code
_entity_poly.pdbx_strand_id
1 'polypeptide(L)'
;MKPLALLVLLAFAAQVYSQSLVSPDVHPDGRVTFRFSAPGAKAVVLRCEGVSDGTMRKDDQGVWSITTAPLSPDIYVYSYLADGLRVLDPGNPVLKYNLFSSENQVHVPGPATLPWEINDVPHGVIHRHHYQSAIIGAERPFLVYTPPGYDPAAPRPYPALYLLHGYSDAEDTWTTVGRADVILDNLIARGWAKPMVVVMPLGYGNAEVLAGGWARVRSPGFPVIYSESHVRFRDALFREVIPQVETAYRVSPDRTARAITGLSMGGTQSLFIGLNAPDRFAWVGAFGAGGLNADFAATYPDVGAATNAQLRLLWLACGEQDGLLEINRKLDAWLTTRGVRHSWTQIPGAHSFRTWRPLLVQFASQLFHDTP
;
A
#
# COMPACT_ATOMS: atom_id res chain seq x y z
N MET A 1 70.81 29.84 35.82
CA MET A 1 69.92 29.36 34.74
C MET A 1 69.28 28.07 35.23
N LYS A 2 68.01 28.11 35.56
CA LYS A 2 67.22 26.92 35.97
C LYS A 2 66.36 26.42 34.77
N PRO A 3 66.37 25.14 34.45
CA PRO A 3 65.51 24.65 33.35
C PRO A 3 64.05 24.55 33.83
N LEU A 4 63.14 25.09 33.03
CA LEU A 4 61.74 25.03 33.18
C LEU A 4 61.27 23.68 32.62
N ALA A 5 60.75 22.78 33.44
CA ALA A 5 60.21 21.53 33.03
C ALA A 5 58.74 21.76 32.53
N LEU A 6 58.49 21.55 31.23
CA LEU A 6 57.19 21.61 30.60
C LEU A 6 56.48 20.29 30.81
N LEU A 7 55.44 20.27 31.67
CA LEU A 7 54.56 19.10 31.88
C LEU A 7 53.51 19.10 30.75
N VAL A 8 53.64 18.18 29.79
CA VAL A 8 52.61 17.92 28.76
C VAL A 8 51.60 16.95 29.35
N LEU A 9 50.42 17.45 29.71
CA LEU A 9 49.26 16.62 30.05
C LEU A 9 48.63 16.07 28.74
N LEU A 10 48.89 14.81 28.47
CA LEU A 10 48.15 14.04 27.44
C LEU A 10 46.76 13.70 27.98
N ALA A 11 45.77 14.45 27.58
CA ALA A 11 44.39 14.10 27.78
C ALA A 11 44.02 12.96 26.82
N PHE A 12 43.95 11.74 27.32
CA PHE A 12 43.31 10.62 26.60
C PHE A 12 41.80 10.91 26.53
N ALA A 13 41.32 11.41 25.41
CA ALA A 13 39.90 11.36 25.08
C ALA A 13 39.54 9.90 24.82
N ALA A 14 38.96 9.24 25.82
CA ALA A 14 38.33 7.97 25.60
C ALA A 14 37.19 8.18 24.57
N GLN A 15 37.42 7.78 23.34
CA GLN A 15 36.34 7.62 22.37
C GLN A 15 35.44 6.52 22.89
N VAL A 16 34.37 6.92 23.57
CA VAL A 16 33.25 6.03 23.85
C VAL A 16 32.62 5.74 22.49
N TYR A 17 33.01 4.62 21.89
CA TYR A 17 32.22 4.03 20.82
C TYR A 17 30.87 3.70 21.43
N SER A 18 29.91 4.59 21.27
CA SER A 18 28.52 4.24 21.49
C SER A 18 28.23 3.06 20.59
N GLN A 19 28.06 1.87 21.17
CA GLN A 19 27.53 0.75 20.41
C GLN A 19 26.22 1.23 19.79
N SER A 20 26.13 1.17 18.47
CA SER A 20 24.92 1.56 17.78
C SER A 20 23.76 0.72 18.33
N LEU A 21 22.75 1.40 18.85
CA LEU A 21 21.56 0.75 19.39
C LEU A 21 20.86 -0.02 18.27
N VAL A 22 20.89 -1.34 18.34
CA VAL A 22 20.20 -2.17 17.35
C VAL A 22 18.69 -2.16 17.64
N SER A 23 17.93 -1.59 16.72
CA SER A 23 16.45 -1.55 16.76
C SER A 23 15.92 -1.44 15.33
N PRO A 24 14.90 -2.22 14.95
CA PRO A 24 14.40 -3.42 15.64
C PRO A 24 15.39 -4.60 15.52
N ASP A 25 15.33 -5.51 16.52
CA ASP A 25 16.15 -6.72 16.55
C ASP A 25 15.20 -7.92 16.47
N VAL A 26 15.18 -8.58 15.31
CA VAL A 26 14.27 -9.69 15.00
C VAL A 26 14.92 -11.02 15.38
N HIS A 27 14.27 -11.74 16.28
CA HIS A 27 14.75 -13.04 16.77
C HIS A 27 14.28 -14.21 15.89
N PRO A 28 15.02 -15.33 15.87
CA PRO A 28 14.65 -16.50 15.05
C PRO A 28 13.29 -17.12 15.40
N ASP A 29 12.76 -16.87 16.60
CA ASP A 29 11.46 -17.34 17.06
C ASP A 29 10.30 -16.36 16.74
N GLY A 30 10.56 -15.32 15.96
CA GLY A 30 9.58 -14.32 15.57
C GLY A 30 9.33 -13.22 16.60
N ARG A 31 9.97 -13.26 17.77
CA ARG A 31 9.95 -12.10 18.70
C ARG A 31 10.76 -10.94 18.09
N VAL A 32 10.36 -9.72 18.42
CA VAL A 32 11.07 -8.52 18.01
C VAL A 32 11.39 -7.66 19.23
N THR A 33 12.65 -7.31 19.42
CA THR A 33 13.06 -6.37 20.45
C THR A 33 13.21 -4.98 19.83
N PHE A 34 12.43 -4.05 20.32
CA PHE A 34 12.51 -2.63 19.98
C PHE A 34 13.24 -1.87 21.07
N ARG A 35 14.14 -0.94 20.66
CA ARG A 35 14.93 -0.11 21.59
C ARG A 35 14.90 1.33 21.12
N PHE A 36 14.76 2.25 22.06
CA PHE A 36 14.70 3.67 21.78
C PHE A 36 15.44 4.49 22.85
N SER A 37 16.44 5.26 22.46
CA SER A 37 17.16 6.13 23.39
C SER A 37 16.40 7.43 23.61
N ALA A 38 15.87 7.62 24.80
CA ALA A 38 15.15 8.82 25.20
C ALA A 38 15.29 9.04 26.73
N PRO A 39 16.50 9.46 27.19
CA PRO A 39 16.81 9.58 28.61
C PRO A 39 15.91 10.59 29.34
N GLY A 40 15.47 11.65 28.66
CA GLY A 40 14.59 12.69 29.20
C GLY A 40 13.11 12.34 29.20
N ALA A 41 12.68 11.32 28.45
CA ALA A 41 11.28 10.95 28.37
C ALA A 41 10.76 10.31 29.69
N LYS A 42 9.51 10.61 30.02
CA LYS A 42 8.79 10.05 31.18
C LYS A 42 8.07 8.74 30.82
N ALA A 43 7.64 8.60 29.58
CA ALA A 43 6.99 7.41 29.07
C ALA A 43 7.31 7.22 27.58
N VAL A 44 7.56 5.97 27.17
CA VAL A 44 7.65 5.59 25.75
C VAL A 44 6.77 4.37 25.52
N VAL A 45 5.96 4.44 24.46
CA VAL A 45 5.06 3.36 24.05
C VAL A 45 5.36 3.01 22.61
N LEU A 46 5.59 1.74 22.33
CA LEU A 46 5.64 1.19 20.99
C LEU A 46 4.23 1.17 20.38
N ARG A 47 4.06 1.73 19.20
CA ARG A 47 2.90 1.53 18.34
C ARG A 47 3.33 0.63 17.20
N CYS A 48 2.88 -0.61 17.24
CA CYS A 48 3.20 -1.61 16.24
C CYS A 48 1.95 -2.45 15.94
N GLU A 49 1.71 -2.70 14.66
CA GLU A 49 0.62 -3.60 14.27
C GLU A 49 0.81 -4.98 14.93
N GLY A 50 -0.28 -5.57 15.43
CA GLY A 50 -0.24 -6.87 16.11
C GLY A 50 0.30 -6.87 17.55
N VAL A 51 0.70 -5.73 18.10
CA VAL A 51 1.14 -5.57 19.49
C VAL A 51 0.09 -4.78 20.28
N SER A 52 -0.59 -5.44 21.21
CA SER A 52 -1.68 -4.84 21.99
C SER A 52 -1.20 -3.96 23.14
N ASP A 53 -0.11 -4.37 23.82
CA ASP A 53 0.54 -3.57 24.87
C ASP A 53 1.98 -3.26 24.44
N GLY A 54 2.21 -2.00 24.09
CA GLY A 54 3.50 -1.46 23.66
C GLY A 54 4.24 -0.70 24.77
N THR A 55 3.87 -0.83 26.04
CA THR A 55 4.54 -0.13 27.15
C THR A 55 5.99 -0.55 27.27
N MET A 56 6.92 0.39 27.09
CA MET A 56 8.35 0.12 27.14
C MET A 56 8.92 0.36 28.54
N ARG A 57 10.03 -0.31 28.84
CA ARG A 57 10.76 -0.16 30.11
C ARG A 57 12.07 0.57 29.86
N LYS A 58 12.38 1.52 30.74
CA LYS A 58 13.60 2.34 30.69
C LYS A 58 14.68 1.69 31.58
N ASP A 59 15.89 1.59 31.05
CA ASP A 59 17.09 1.20 31.81
C ASP A 59 17.80 2.41 32.43
N ASP A 60 18.87 2.13 33.18
CA ASP A 60 19.68 3.15 33.87
C ASP A 60 20.44 4.06 32.91
N GLN A 61 20.59 3.68 31.64
CA GLN A 61 21.24 4.47 30.60
C GLN A 61 20.24 5.34 29.81
N GLY A 62 18.94 5.24 30.13
CA GLY A 62 17.89 6.00 29.47
C GLY A 62 17.40 5.37 28.15
N VAL A 63 17.72 4.10 27.92
CA VAL A 63 17.21 3.33 26.78
C VAL A 63 15.90 2.64 27.16
N TRP A 64 14.90 2.88 26.36
CA TRP A 64 13.60 2.22 26.47
C TRP A 64 13.59 0.97 25.62
N SER A 65 13.06 -0.13 26.14
CA SER A 65 13.00 -1.40 25.42
C SER A 65 11.71 -2.16 25.67
N ILE A 66 11.32 -2.96 24.68
CA ILE A 66 10.25 -3.95 24.73
C ILE A 66 10.59 -5.10 23.80
N THR A 67 10.31 -6.34 24.24
CA THR A 67 10.33 -7.52 23.37
C THR A 67 8.91 -8.03 23.23
N THR A 68 8.45 -8.19 21.99
CA THR A 68 7.09 -8.67 21.70
C THR A 68 6.93 -10.16 22.00
N ALA A 69 5.69 -10.64 22.08
CA ALA A 69 5.41 -12.04 21.80
C ALA A 69 5.83 -12.38 20.36
N PRO A 70 5.98 -13.67 19.99
CA PRO A 70 6.24 -14.05 18.60
C PRO A 70 5.21 -13.44 17.64
N LEU A 71 5.68 -12.71 16.64
CA LEU A 71 4.87 -12.17 15.56
C LEU A 71 4.88 -13.16 14.39
N SER A 72 3.77 -13.28 13.70
CA SER A 72 3.71 -14.09 12.48
C SER A 72 4.60 -13.48 11.38
N PRO A 73 5.19 -14.29 10.50
CA PRO A 73 5.98 -13.79 9.38
C PRO A 73 5.20 -12.79 8.52
N ASP A 74 5.64 -11.53 8.51
CA ASP A 74 5.05 -10.43 7.73
C ASP A 74 5.92 -9.16 7.83
N ILE A 75 5.48 -8.09 7.18
CA ILE A 75 6.05 -6.75 7.32
C ILE A 75 5.09 -5.90 8.17
N TYR A 76 5.56 -5.46 9.31
CA TYR A 76 4.82 -4.68 10.28
C TYR A 76 5.22 -3.21 10.20
N VAL A 77 4.25 -2.34 10.47
CA VAL A 77 4.48 -0.89 10.58
C VAL A 77 4.51 -0.52 12.05
N TYR A 78 5.47 0.34 12.44
CA TYR A 78 5.60 0.77 13.82
C TYR A 78 6.12 2.21 13.95
N SER A 79 5.91 2.80 15.12
CA SER A 79 6.48 4.06 15.59
C SER A 79 6.51 4.09 17.11
N TYR A 80 7.20 5.07 17.69
CA TYR A 80 7.15 5.29 19.14
C TYR A 80 6.25 6.48 19.49
N LEU A 81 5.67 6.45 20.68
CA LEU A 81 5.09 7.62 21.34
C LEU A 81 5.98 7.96 22.54
N ALA A 82 6.79 9.01 22.45
CA ALA A 82 7.58 9.55 23.54
C ALA A 82 6.82 10.73 24.17
N ASP A 83 6.38 10.59 25.42
CA ASP A 83 5.54 11.56 26.12
C ASP A 83 4.33 12.05 25.29
N GLY A 84 3.73 11.12 24.53
CA GLY A 84 2.58 11.38 23.67
C GLY A 84 2.91 11.90 22.26
N LEU A 85 4.15 12.24 21.96
CA LEU A 85 4.59 12.64 20.62
C LEU A 85 5.00 11.43 19.80
N ARG A 86 4.51 11.33 18.57
CA ARG A 86 4.92 10.29 17.61
C ARG A 86 6.35 10.58 17.13
N VAL A 87 7.21 9.58 17.22
CA VAL A 87 8.61 9.62 16.78
C VAL A 87 8.92 8.38 15.96
N LEU A 88 9.72 8.58 14.91
CA LEU A 88 10.32 7.48 14.16
C LEU A 88 11.46 6.84 14.95
N ASP A 89 11.77 5.59 14.64
CA ASP A 89 12.96 4.91 15.12
C ASP A 89 14.20 5.42 14.32
N PRO A 90 15.10 6.18 14.94
CA PRO A 90 16.28 6.68 14.25
C PRO A 90 17.29 5.59 13.91
N GLY A 91 17.21 4.43 14.56
CA GLY A 91 18.04 3.26 14.29
C GLY A 91 17.61 2.44 13.08
N ASN A 92 16.41 2.71 12.54
CA ASN A 92 15.86 1.95 11.42
C ASN A 92 15.57 2.86 10.21
N PRO A 93 16.36 2.75 9.11
CA PRO A 93 16.14 3.56 7.91
C PRO A 93 14.96 3.10 7.06
N VAL A 94 14.36 1.92 7.33
CA VAL A 94 13.27 1.38 6.52
C VAL A 94 11.95 2.04 6.92
N LEU A 95 11.41 2.85 6.02
CA LEU A 95 10.21 3.66 6.26
C LEU A 95 9.04 3.19 5.39
N LYS A 96 7.86 3.17 5.98
CA LYS A 96 6.60 3.35 5.27
C LYS A 96 6.42 4.85 5.08
N TYR A 97 6.72 5.34 3.90
CA TYR A 97 6.44 6.73 3.56
C TYR A 97 4.92 6.95 3.46
N ASN A 98 4.47 8.05 4.02
CA ASN A 98 3.07 8.48 3.95
C ASN A 98 3.02 10.01 3.91
N LEU A 99 2.12 10.59 3.13
CA LEU A 99 2.04 12.05 2.91
C LEU A 99 1.74 12.84 4.19
N PHE A 100 1.17 12.21 5.22
CA PHE A 100 0.82 12.88 6.47
C PHE A 100 1.71 12.48 7.64
N SER A 101 2.12 11.22 7.70
CA SER A 101 2.95 10.71 8.79
C SER A 101 3.64 9.42 8.38
N SER A 102 4.95 9.48 8.21
CA SER A 102 5.74 8.26 7.98
C SER A 102 5.83 7.40 9.23
N GLU A 103 6.06 6.13 9.05
CA GLU A 103 6.28 5.12 10.10
C GLU A 103 7.45 4.24 9.70
N ASN A 104 8.07 3.55 10.66
CA ASN A 104 9.10 2.56 10.34
C ASN A 104 8.46 1.22 9.96
N GLN A 105 9.21 0.39 9.25
CA GLN A 105 8.81 -0.99 8.94
C GLN A 105 9.79 -1.96 9.61
N VAL A 106 9.26 -3.11 10.04
CA VAL A 106 10.05 -4.26 10.46
C VAL A 106 9.56 -5.49 9.72
N HIS A 107 10.48 -6.22 9.12
CA HIS A 107 10.20 -7.49 8.46
C HIS A 107 10.50 -8.63 9.42
N VAL A 108 9.49 -9.42 9.74
CA VAL A 108 9.62 -10.71 10.42
C VAL A 108 9.65 -11.78 9.33
N PRO A 109 10.82 -12.40 9.06
CA PRO A 109 10.97 -13.30 7.93
C PRO A 109 10.10 -14.55 8.05
N GLY A 110 9.65 -15.04 6.92
CA GLY A 110 8.87 -16.27 6.83
C GLY A 110 9.43 -17.28 5.83
N PRO A 111 8.72 -18.39 5.64
CA PRO A 111 9.12 -19.37 4.64
C PRO A 111 9.01 -18.78 3.23
N ALA A 112 9.85 -19.23 2.31
CA ALA A 112 9.84 -18.83 0.90
C ALA A 112 8.50 -19.08 0.17
N THR A 113 7.59 -19.82 0.79
CA THR A 113 6.22 -20.04 0.29
C THR A 113 5.34 -18.82 0.41
N LEU A 114 5.66 -17.86 1.31
CA LEU A 114 4.91 -16.60 1.41
C LEU A 114 5.17 -15.74 0.17
N PRO A 115 4.12 -15.28 -0.52
CA PRO A 115 4.27 -14.57 -1.79
C PRO A 115 5.01 -13.22 -1.71
N TRP A 116 5.10 -12.62 -0.53
CA TRP A 116 5.83 -11.36 -0.31
C TRP A 116 7.26 -11.53 0.20
N GLU A 117 7.74 -12.77 0.35
CA GLU A 117 9.16 -13.02 0.61
C GLU A 117 9.96 -12.96 -0.69
N ILE A 118 11.16 -12.39 -0.62
CA ILE A 118 12.07 -12.33 -1.76
C ILE A 118 12.64 -13.74 -1.99
N ASN A 119 12.39 -14.28 -3.16
CA ASN A 119 12.83 -15.61 -3.58
C ASN A 119 13.82 -15.51 -4.75
N ASP A 120 14.59 -16.58 -4.98
CA ASP A 120 15.45 -16.72 -6.15
C ASP A 120 14.60 -17.14 -7.37
N VAL A 121 13.88 -16.17 -7.91
CA VAL A 121 13.05 -16.29 -9.12
C VAL A 121 13.37 -15.12 -10.06
N PRO A 122 13.06 -15.22 -11.36
CA PRO A 122 13.18 -14.06 -12.24
C PRO A 122 12.34 -12.89 -11.74
N HIS A 123 12.92 -11.68 -11.73
CA HIS A 123 12.26 -10.47 -11.24
C HIS A 123 11.83 -9.56 -12.39
N GLY A 124 10.71 -8.87 -12.18
CA GLY A 124 10.26 -7.77 -13.03
C GLY A 124 11.02 -6.47 -12.77
N VAL A 125 10.65 -5.42 -13.49
CA VAL A 125 11.30 -4.11 -13.40
C VAL A 125 10.27 -3.04 -13.07
N ILE A 126 10.60 -2.14 -12.15
CA ILE A 126 9.80 -0.95 -11.84
C ILE A 126 10.35 0.24 -12.62
N HIS A 127 9.49 0.86 -13.42
CA HIS A 127 9.75 2.09 -14.17
C HIS A 127 8.98 3.24 -13.52
N ARG A 128 9.65 4.37 -13.29
CA ARG A 128 9.01 5.59 -12.77
C ARG A 128 8.84 6.59 -13.89
N HIS A 129 7.62 7.07 -14.06
CA HIS A 129 7.24 8.09 -15.03
C HIS A 129 6.80 9.36 -14.33
N HIS A 130 7.07 10.49 -14.96
CA HIS A 130 6.57 11.82 -14.59
C HIS A 130 5.95 12.47 -15.81
N TYR A 131 4.80 13.09 -15.64
CA TYR A 131 4.13 13.82 -16.71
C TYR A 131 3.40 15.05 -16.17
N GLN A 132 3.21 16.04 -17.04
CA GLN A 132 2.37 17.20 -16.74
C GLN A 132 0.92 16.84 -17.07
N SER A 133 0.08 16.75 -16.05
CA SER A 133 -1.35 16.54 -16.24
C SER A 133 -2.05 17.84 -16.58
N ALA A 134 -2.62 17.95 -17.75
CA ALA A 134 -3.45 19.07 -18.15
C ALA A 134 -4.78 19.08 -17.38
N ILE A 135 -5.30 17.90 -17.03
CA ILE A 135 -6.57 17.72 -16.31
C ILE A 135 -6.42 18.13 -14.85
N ILE A 136 -5.32 17.73 -14.20
CA ILE A 136 -5.09 17.99 -12.77
C ILE A 136 -4.39 19.35 -12.59
N GLY A 137 -3.62 19.79 -13.59
CA GLY A 137 -2.87 21.05 -13.55
C GLY A 137 -1.57 20.99 -12.74
N ALA A 138 -0.97 19.79 -12.62
CA ALA A 138 0.25 19.56 -11.86
C ALA A 138 1.08 18.41 -12.46
N GLU A 139 2.36 18.37 -12.12
CA GLU A 139 3.19 17.20 -12.37
C GLU A 139 2.67 15.99 -11.60
N ARG A 140 2.59 14.85 -12.28
CA ARG A 140 2.04 13.61 -11.71
C ARG A 140 2.97 12.44 -12.01
N PRO A 141 3.35 11.66 -10.98
CA PRO A 141 4.06 10.40 -11.19
C PRO A 141 3.10 9.23 -11.38
N PHE A 142 3.60 8.19 -12.06
CA PHE A 142 3.07 6.83 -11.98
C PHE A 142 4.21 5.82 -12.10
N LEU A 143 4.06 4.67 -11.46
CA LEU A 143 4.97 3.56 -11.63
C LEU A 143 4.38 2.52 -12.59
N VAL A 144 5.27 1.83 -13.30
CA VAL A 144 4.91 0.68 -14.12
C VAL A 144 5.82 -0.48 -13.75
N TYR A 145 5.22 -1.59 -13.33
CA TYR A 145 5.90 -2.87 -13.23
C TYR A 145 5.75 -3.61 -14.56
N THR A 146 6.89 -4.05 -15.12
CA THR A 146 6.93 -5.00 -16.23
C THR A 146 7.31 -6.38 -15.71
N PRO A 147 6.62 -7.47 -16.13
CA PRO A 147 6.86 -8.80 -15.58
C PRO A 147 8.23 -9.36 -15.96
N PRO A 148 8.72 -10.37 -15.25
CA PRO A 148 9.95 -11.08 -15.65
C PRO A 148 9.90 -11.52 -17.10
N GLY A 149 10.98 -11.25 -17.84
CA GLY A 149 11.07 -11.60 -19.27
C GLY A 149 10.15 -10.74 -20.16
N TYR A 150 9.73 -9.55 -19.71
CA TYR A 150 8.97 -8.63 -20.56
C TYR A 150 9.67 -8.34 -21.87
N ASP A 151 8.96 -8.55 -22.99
CA ASP A 151 9.44 -8.28 -24.33
C ASP A 151 8.54 -7.22 -25.01
N PRO A 152 9.06 -6.03 -25.37
CA PRO A 152 8.30 -5.00 -26.06
C PRO A 152 7.90 -5.41 -27.49
N ALA A 153 8.55 -6.43 -28.06
CA ALA A 153 8.24 -7.00 -29.37
C ALA A 153 7.36 -8.26 -29.30
N ALA A 154 6.87 -8.62 -28.11
CA ALA A 154 6.04 -9.81 -27.93
C ALA A 154 4.91 -9.89 -28.96
N PRO A 155 4.65 -11.08 -29.57
CA PRO A 155 3.60 -11.22 -30.59
C PRO A 155 2.21 -10.95 -30.03
N ARG A 156 1.99 -11.25 -28.76
CA ARG A 156 0.75 -10.93 -28.04
C ARG A 156 1.03 -9.84 -27.00
N PRO A 157 0.22 -8.76 -26.99
CA PRO A 157 0.37 -7.73 -25.98
C PRO A 157 0.00 -8.27 -24.60
N TYR A 158 0.66 -7.74 -23.57
CA TYR A 158 0.40 -8.09 -22.17
C TYR A 158 -0.92 -7.50 -21.68
N PRO A 159 -1.66 -8.19 -20.79
CA PRO A 159 -2.74 -7.56 -20.07
C PRO A 159 -2.21 -6.52 -19.07
N ALA A 160 -3.05 -5.57 -18.67
CA ALA A 160 -2.68 -4.48 -17.77
C ALA A 160 -3.57 -4.44 -16.54
N LEU A 161 -2.96 -4.36 -15.35
CA LEU A 161 -3.60 -4.10 -14.08
C LEU A 161 -3.31 -2.67 -13.62
N TYR A 162 -4.33 -1.87 -13.37
CA TYR A 162 -4.23 -0.57 -12.71
C TYR A 162 -4.44 -0.77 -11.21
N LEU A 163 -3.39 -0.57 -10.40
CA LEU A 163 -3.33 -0.87 -8.98
C LEU A 163 -3.23 0.41 -8.17
N LEU A 164 -4.31 0.77 -7.47
CA LEU A 164 -4.50 2.08 -6.86
C LEU A 164 -4.16 2.05 -5.36
N HIS A 165 -3.45 3.08 -4.89
CA HIS A 165 -3.08 3.27 -3.48
C HIS A 165 -4.21 3.86 -2.64
N GLY A 166 -4.04 3.91 -1.31
CA GLY A 166 -4.98 4.47 -0.35
C GLY A 166 -4.84 5.97 -0.13
N TYR A 167 -5.76 6.52 0.67
CA TYR A 167 -5.69 7.91 1.10
C TYR A 167 -4.46 8.14 1.98
N SER A 168 -3.74 9.24 1.75
CA SER A 168 -2.45 9.60 2.31
C SER A 168 -1.22 8.80 1.82
N ASP A 169 -1.41 7.77 1.02
CA ASP A 169 -0.33 7.04 0.36
C ASP A 169 0.09 7.71 -0.96
N ALA A 170 1.12 7.18 -1.62
CA ALA A 170 1.64 7.64 -2.90
C ALA A 170 1.69 6.49 -3.93
N GLU A 171 2.07 6.80 -5.16
CA GLU A 171 2.12 5.85 -6.28
C GLU A 171 3.05 4.65 -6.03
N ASP A 172 4.06 4.79 -5.18
CA ASP A 172 5.04 3.74 -4.88
C ASP A 172 4.69 2.88 -3.66
N THR A 173 3.61 3.19 -2.95
CA THR A 173 3.28 2.49 -1.70
C THR A 173 3.03 0.99 -1.92
N TRP A 174 2.45 0.60 -3.07
CA TRP A 174 2.27 -0.81 -3.38
C TRP A 174 3.58 -1.59 -3.55
N THR A 175 4.66 -0.95 -4.00
CA THR A 175 5.99 -1.59 -4.12
C THR A 175 6.77 -1.48 -2.81
N THR A 176 6.84 -0.31 -2.20
CA THR A 176 7.67 -0.04 -1.02
C THR A 176 7.11 -0.66 0.28
N VAL A 177 5.79 -0.79 0.39
CA VAL A 177 5.10 -1.37 1.55
C VAL A 177 4.37 -2.65 1.19
N GLY A 178 3.61 -2.63 0.10
CA GLY A 178 2.78 -3.75 -0.37
C GLY A 178 3.58 -4.90 -0.95
N ARG A 179 4.80 -4.66 -1.43
CA ARG A 179 5.65 -5.63 -2.16
C ARG A 179 4.94 -6.25 -3.36
N ALA A 180 4.16 -5.45 -4.09
CA ALA A 180 3.37 -5.94 -5.21
C ALA A 180 4.22 -6.53 -6.32
N ASP A 181 5.40 -5.97 -6.57
CA ASP A 181 6.41 -6.48 -7.49
C ASP A 181 6.90 -7.89 -7.08
N VAL A 182 7.32 -8.06 -5.83
CA VAL A 182 7.76 -9.35 -5.28
C VAL A 182 6.63 -10.39 -5.31
N ILE A 183 5.42 -9.98 -4.95
CA ILE A 183 4.23 -10.84 -4.99
C ILE A 183 4.00 -11.34 -6.42
N LEU A 184 4.02 -10.44 -7.40
CA LEU A 184 3.78 -10.78 -8.81
C LEU A 184 4.89 -11.67 -9.37
N ASP A 185 6.16 -11.38 -9.07
CA ASP A 185 7.30 -12.24 -9.47
C ASP A 185 7.09 -13.67 -8.98
N ASN A 186 6.78 -13.82 -7.69
CA ASN A 186 6.54 -15.13 -7.08
C ASN A 186 5.31 -15.86 -7.67
N LEU A 187 4.21 -15.14 -7.92
CA LEU A 187 3.02 -15.73 -8.51
C LEU A 187 3.23 -16.15 -9.95
N ILE A 188 3.92 -15.33 -10.74
CA ILE A 188 4.24 -15.63 -12.15
C ILE A 188 5.18 -16.83 -12.22
N ALA A 189 6.24 -16.86 -11.40
CA ALA A 189 7.18 -17.99 -11.36
C ALA A 189 6.51 -19.31 -11.00
N ARG A 190 5.45 -19.27 -10.16
CA ARG A 190 4.65 -20.45 -9.77
C ARG A 190 3.54 -20.79 -10.78
N GLY A 191 3.33 -19.97 -11.81
CA GLY A 191 2.21 -20.11 -12.75
C GLY A 191 0.84 -19.79 -12.15
N TRP A 192 0.80 -19.09 -11.01
CA TRP A 192 -0.46 -18.72 -10.32
C TRP A 192 -1.02 -17.41 -10.82
N ALA A 193 -0.24 -16.56 -11.45
CA ALA A 193 -0.69 -15.38 -12.14
C ALA A 193 -0.16 -15.32 -13.57
N LYS A 194 -0.93 -14.73 -14.48
CA LYS A 194 -0.46 -14.44 -15.84
C LYS A 194 0.58 -13.32 -15.80
N PRO A 195 1.65 -13.36 -16.64
CA PRO A 195 2.49 -12.19 -16.85
C PRO A 195 1.64 -10.98 -17.26
N MET A 196 1.74 -9.88 -16.53
CA MET A 196 0.97 -8.66 -16.75
C MET A 196 1.80 -7.42 -16.48
N VAL A 197 1.49 -6.32 -17.13
CA VAL A 197 1.99 -4.99 -16.78
C VAL A 197 1.12 -4.42 -15.67
N VAL A 198 1.75 -3.83 -14.63
CA VAL A 198 0.98 -3.19 -13.55
C VAL A 198 1.29 -1.71 -13.49
N VAL A 199 0.25 -0.89 -13.50
CA VAL A 199 0.34 0.57 -13.51
C VAL A 199 -0.16 1.09 -12.17
N MET A 200 0.66 1.85 -11.48
CA MET A 200 0.38 2.41 -10.16
C MET A 200 0.46 3.94 -10.24
N PRO A 201 -0.65 4.62 -10.56
CA PRO A 201 -0.68 6.08 -10.66
C PRO A 201 -0.87 6.73 -9.28
N LEU A 202 -0.42 7.99 -9.16
CA LEU A 202 -0.80 8.84 -8.03
C LEU A 202 -2.28 9.23 -8.14
N GLY A 203 -3.11 8.72 -7.24
CA GLY A 203 -4.58 8.65 -7.33
C GLY A 203 -5.35 9.93 -6.97
N TYR A 204 -4.69 11.08 -6.72
CA TYR A 204 -5.39 12.32 -6.32
C TYR A 204 -5.73 13.20 -7.53
N GLY A 205 -7.01 13.50 -7.73
CA GLY A 205 -7.49 14.37 -8.80
C GLY A 205 -7.34 15.87 -8.51
N ASN A 206 -7.10 16.25 -7.27
CA ASN A 206 -6.78 17.62 -6.86
C ASN A 206 -5.93 17.60 -5.57
N ALA A 207 -5.20 18.69 -5.31
CA ALA A 207 -4.37 18.82 -4.10
C ALA A 207 -5.21 19.10 -2.83
N GLU A 208 -6.42 19.64 -2.98
CA GLU A 208 -7.27 20.04 -1.87
C GLU A 208 -7.72 18.85 -1.04
N VAL A 209 -7.83 17.67 -1.64
CA VAL A 209 -8.19 16.43 -0.94
C VAL A 209 -7.18 16.06 0.13
N LEU A 210 -5.91 16.50 0.00
CA LEU A 210 -4.84 16.27 0.97
C LEU A 210 -4.68 17.42 1.96
N ALA A 211 -5.23 18.61 1.66
CA ALA A 211 -5.05 19.79 2.48
C ALA A 211 -5.69 19.61 3.88
N GLY A 212 -4.90 19.80 4.93
CA GLY A 212 -5.36 19.65 6.32
C GLY A 212 -5.29 18.21 6.88
N GLY A 213 -4.73 17.26 6.12
CA GLY A 213 -4.45 15.90 6.58
C GLY A 213 -5.70 15.16 7.09
N TRP A 214 -5.51 14.25 8.04
CA TRP A 214 -6.60 13.44 8.61
C TRP A 214 -7.72 14.26 9.29
N ALA A 215 -7.43 15.47 9.77
CA ALA A 215 -8.46 16.34 10.35
C ALA A 215 -9.50 16.78 9.30
N ARG A 216 -9.07 16.96 8.04
CA ARG A 216 -9.94 17.36 6.93
C ARG A 216 -11.01 16.32 6.61
N VAL A 217 -10.68 15.03 6.72
CA VAL A 217 -11.61 13.92 6.40
C VAL A 217 -12.93 14.02 7.16
N ARG A 218 -12.91 14.65 8.34
CA ARG A 218 -14.10 14.83 9.19
C ARG A 218 -14.85 16.14 8.91
N SER A 219 -14.37 16.98 7.98
CA SER A 219 -15.03 18.25 7.68
C SER A 219 -16.25 18.06 6.77
N PRO A 220 -17.33 18.83 6.93
CA PRO A 220 -18.56 18.67 6.13
C PRO A 220 -18.34 18.80 4.61
N GLY A 221 -17.35 19.59 4.18
CA GLY A 221 -17.04 19.78 2.75
C GLY A 221 -16.17 18.66 2.14
N PHE A 222 -15.60 17.77 2.96
CA PHE A 222 -14.70 16.74 2.46
C PHE A 222 -15.34 15.77 1.45
N PRO A 223 -16.58 15.27 1.64
CA PRO A 223 -17.19 14.35 0.69
C PRO A 223 -17.31 14.92 -0.73
N VAL A 224 -17.56 16.22 -0.86
CA VAL A 224 -17.65 16.92 -2.16
C VAL A 224 -16.27 16.94 -2.83
N ILE A 225 -15.25 17.45 -2.13
CA ILE A 225 -13.87 17.53 -2.62
C ILE A 225 -13.33 16.13 -2.98
N TYR A 226 -13.66 15.13 -2.18
CA TYR A 226 -13.26 13.74 -2.40
C TYR A 226 -13.90 13.16 -3.67
N SER A 227 -15.20 13.40 -3.87
CA SER A 227 -15.92 12.98 -5.09
C SER A 227 -15.37 13.68 -6.34
N GLU A 228 -15.15 14.99 -6.30
CA GLU A 228 -14.54 15.75 -7.39
C GLU A 228 -13.13 15.24 -7.74
N SER A 229 -12.36 14.90 -6.69
CA SER A 229 -11.04 14.28 -6.89
C SER A 229 -11.13 12.96 -7.65
N HIS A 230 -12.12 12.12 -7.35
CA HIS A 230 -12.33 10.84 -8.06
C HIS A 230 -12.68 11.07 -9.54
N VAL A 231 -13.54 12.05 -9.84
CA VAL A 231 -13.92 12.39 -11.23
C VAL A 231 -12.70 12.88 -12.01
N ARG A 232 -11.92 13.81 -11.45
CA ARG A 232 -10.73 14.35 -12.12
C ARG A 232 -9.63 13.29 -12.29
N PHE A 233 -9.44 12.43 -11.28
CA PHE A 233 -8.51 11.30 -11.38
C PHE A 233 -8.94 10.31 -12.47
N ARG A 234 -10.21 9.94 -12.55
CA ARG A 234 -10.75 9.09 -13.63
C ARG A 234 -10.43 9.71 -15.01
N ASP A 235 -10.69 11.00 -15.16
CA ASP A 235 -10.48 11.68 -16.45
C ASP A 235 -8.99 11.73 -16.83
N ALA A 236 -8.10 11.97 -15.86
CA ALA A 236 -6.65 11.90 -16.05
C ALA A 236 -6.19 10.47 -16.37
N LEU A 237 -6.74 9.47 -15.68
CA LEU A 237 -6.44 8.06 -15.96
C LEU A 237 -6.80 7.70 -17.40
N PHE A 238 -7.99 8.09 -17.87
CA PHE A 238 -8.48 7.73 -19.21
C PHE A 238 -7.79 8.50 -20.35
N ARG A 239 -7.50 9.77 -20.14
CA ARG A 239 -7.03 10.65 -21.21
C ARG A 239 -5.52 10.87 -21.20
N GLU A 240 -4.86 10.60 -20.08
CA GLU A 240 -3.43 10.89 -19.93
C GLU A 240 -2.62 9.64 -19.59
N VAL A 241 -2.95 8.88 -18.53
CA VAL A 241 -2.14 7.74 -18.07
C VAL A 241 -2.27 6.54 -19.01
N ILE A 242 -3.50 6.09 -19.30
CA ILE A 242 -3.74 4.93 -20.18
C ILE A 242 -3.08 5.11 -21.55
N PRO A 243 -3.25 6.23 -22.27
CA PRO A 243 -2.61 6.43 -23.56
C PRO A 243 -1.07 6.44 -23.48
N GLN A 244 -0.48 7.01 -22.45
CA GLN A 244 0.97 6.99 -22.25
C GLN A 244 1.48 5.55 -22.03
N VAL A 245 0.77 4.75 -21.22
CA VAL A 245 1.12 3.34 -20.98
C VAL A 245 0.99 2.52 -22.28
N GLU A 246 -0.09 2.70 -23.04
CA GLU A 246 -0.31 2.00 -24.31
C GLU A 246 0.70 2.39 -25.40
N THR A 247 1.26 3.60 -25.33
CA THR A 247 2.33 4.05 -26.23
C THR A 247 3.69 3.51 -25.82
N ALA A 248 3.98 3.47 -24.50
CA ALA A 248 5.31 3.13 -23.99
C ALA A 248 5.53 1.63 -23.79
N TYR A 249 4.45 0.87 -23.62
CA TYR A 249 4.51 -0.56 -23.28
C TYR A 249 3.67 -1.42 -24.22
N ARG A 250 4.06 -2.66 -24.39
CA ARG A 250 3.35 -3.67 -25.19
C ARG A 250 2.13 -4.19 -24.42
N VAL A 251 1.13 -3.36 -24.16
CA VAL A 251 -0.12 -3.71 -23.47
C VAL A 251 -1.29 -3.80 -24.44
N SER A 252 -2.28 -4.63 -24.11
CA SER A 252 -3.50 -4.75 -24.89
C SER A 252 -4.44 -3.56 -24.66
N PRO A 253 -4.97 -2.92 -25.69
CA PRO A 253 -6.00 -1.90 -25.55
C PRO A 253 -7.39 -2.49 -25.26
N ASP A 254 -7.55 -3.82 -25.37
CA ASP A 254 -8.83 -4.48 -25.14
C ASP A 254 -9.21 -4.41 -23.66
N ARG A 255 -10.46 -4.01 -23.38
CA ARG A 255 -11.01 -3.98 -22.03
C ARG A 255 -10.95 -5.32 -21.31
N THR A 256 -11.04 -6.45 -22.05
CA THR A 256 -10.98 -7.80 -21.48
C THR A 256 -9.59 -8.18 -21.00
N ALA A 257 -8.57 -7.45 -21.43
CA ALA A 257 -7.20 -7.54 -20.94
C ALA A 257 -6.84 -6.38 -19.97
N ARG A 258 -7.84 -5.65 -19.46
CA ARG A 258 -7.60 -4.51 -18.54
C ARG A 258 -8.35 -4.70 -17.23
N ALA A 259 -7.60 -4.65 -16.12
CA ALA A 259 -8.09 -4.76 -14.76
C ALA A 259 -7.83 -3.46 -13.97
N ILE A 260 -8.68 -3.20 -12.98
CA ILE A 260 -8.49 -2.13 -12.01
C ILE A 260 -8.81 -2.64 -10.60
N THR A 261 -7.94 -2.36 -9.65
CA THR A 261 -8.16 -2.64 -8.23
C THR A 261 -7.38 -1.66 -7.37
N GLY A 262 -7.68 -1.64 -6.09
CA GLY A 262 -6.93 -0.85 -5.13
C GLY A 262 -7.41 -1.05 -3.70
N LEU A 263 -6.67 -0.47 -2.76
CA LEU A 263 -6.97 -0.50 -1.34
C LEU A 263 -7.64 0.81 -0.88
N SER A 264 -8.55 0.73 0.09
CA SER A 264 -9.14 1.91 0.74
C SER A 264 -9.71 2.92 -0.28
N MET A 265 -9.17 4.15 -0.36
CA MET A 265 -9.51 5.14 -1.39
C MET A 265 -9.38 4.53 -2.80
N GLY A 266 -8.29 3.84 -3.09
CA GLY A 266 -8.08 3.17 -4.38
C GLY A 266 -9.11 2.09 -4.67
N GLY A 267 -9.64 1.41 -3.63
CA GLY A 267 -10.77 0.49 -3.77
C GLY A 267 -12.05 1.21 -4.20
N THR A 268 -12.37 2.33 -3.57
CA THR A 268 -13.51 3.18 -3.96
C THR A 268 -13.35 3.75 -5.36
N GLN A 269 -12.14 4.21 -5.72
CA GLN A 269 -11.84 4.68 -7.07
C GLN A 269 -11.98 3.57 -8.11
N SER A 270 -11.53 2.36 -7.79
CA SER A 270 -11.65 1.20 -8.69
C SER A 270 -13.11 0.84 -8.96
N LEU A 271 -13.94 0.86 -7.92
CA LEU A 271 -15.39 0.67 -8.06
C LEU A 271 -16.05 1.80 -8.85
N PHE A 272 -15.73 3.06 -8.50
CA PHE A 272 -16.28 4.22 -9.19
C PHE A 272 -15.94 4.23 -10.68
N ILE A 273 -14.69 3.92 -11.02
CA ILE A 273 -14.21 3.90 -12.41
C ILE A 273 -14.75 2.66 -13.14
N GLY A 274 -14.59 1.47 -12.55
CA GLY A 274 -14.91 0.21 -13.21
C GLY A 274 -16.41 -0.04 -13.41
N LEU A 275 -17.24 0.38 -12.46
CA LEU A 275 -18.69 0.21 -12.55
C LEU A 275 -19.38 1.28 -13.39
N ASN A 276 -18.83 2.52 -13.46
CA ASN A 276 -19.38 3.58 -14.30
C ASN A 276 -18.76 3.65 -15.71
N ALA A 277 -17.70 2.87 -15.99
CA ALA A 277 -17.11 2.76 -17.33
C ALA A 277 -16.74 1.28 -17.65
N PRO A 278 -17.72 0.39 -17.70
CA PRO A 278 -17.48 -1.04 -17.95
C PRO A 278 -17.00 -1.33 -19.36
N ASP A 279 -17.06 -0.35 -20.27
CA ASP A 279 -16.42 -0.34 -21.58
C ASP A 279 -14.89 -0.19 -21.52
N ARG A 280 -14.34 0.18 -20.38
CA ARG A 280 -12.90 0.40 -20.18
C ARG A 280 -12.21 -0.73 -19.42
N PHE A 281 -12.90 -1.37 -18.49
CA PHE A 281 -12.37 -2.43 -17.62
C PHE A 281 -13.33 -3.61 -17.56
N ALA A 282 -12.80 -4.83 -17.71
CA ALA A 282 -13.60 -6.05 -17.54
C ALA A 282 -13.38 -6.74 -16.19
N TRP A 283 -12.33 -6.38 -15.47
CA TRP A 283 -11.94 -6.95 -14.18
C TRP A 283 -11.85 -5.83 -13.16
N VAL A 284 -12.68 -5.88 -12.14
CA VAL A 284 -12.76 -4.83 -11.12
C VAL A 284 -12.63 -5.45 -9.74
N GLY A 285 -11.74 -4.90 -8.92
CA GLY A 285 -11.53 -5.32 -7.54
C GLY A 285 -11.53 -4.14 -6.57
N ALA A 286 -11.82 -4.41 -5.29
CA ALA A 286 -11.72 -3.42 -4.23
C ALA A 286 -11.36 -4.09 -2.89
N PHE A 287 -10.34 -3.55 -2.21
CA PHE A 287 -9.85 -4.06 -0.93
C PHE A 287 -10.15 -3.05 0.18
N GLY A 288 -11.13 -3.33 1.04
CA GLY A 288 -11.53 -2.44 2.13
C GLY A 288 -11.85 -1.03 1.62
N ALA A 289 -12.76 -0.90 0.64
CA ALA A 289 -13.06 0.36 -0.01
C ALA A 289 -13.44 1.46 1.00
N GLY A 290 -12.70 2.57 0.98
CA GLY A 290 -12.78 3.65 1.95
C GLY A 290 -13.36 4.95 1.37
N GLY A 291 -14.24 5.61 2.15
CA GLY A 291 -14.92 6.82 1.70
C GLY A 291 -16.07 6.55 0.71
N LEU A 292 -16.64 5.34 0.73
CA LEU A 292 -17.85 5.00 -0.02
C LEU A 292 -19.02 5.91 0.38
N ASN A 293 -19.69 6.46 -0.63
CA ASN A 293 -20.99 7.10 -0.42
C ASN A 293 -22.05 5.98 -0.20
N ALA A 294 -22.82 6.08 0.86
CA ALA A 294 -23.86 5.12 1.17
C ALA A 294 -25.05 5.16 0.19
N ASP A 295 -25.21 6.24 -0.56
CA ASP A 295 -26.14 6.29 -1.69
C ASP A 295 -25.49 5.64 -2.93
N PHE A 296 -25.50 4.31 -2.93
CA PHE A 296 -24.92 3.53 -4.02
C PHE A 296 -25.72 3.72 -5.32
N ALA A 297 -27.05 3.95 -5.24
CA ALA A 297 -27.86 4.14 -6.41
C ALA A 297 -27.52 5.45 -7.16
N ALA A 298 -27.25 6.52 -6.41
CA ALA A 298 -26.78 7.78 -7.01
C ALA A 298 -25.33 7.66 -7.53
N THR A 299 -24.48 6.86 -6.85
CA THR A 299 -23.07 6.68 -7.23
C THR A 299 -22.90 5.79 -8.45
N TYR A 300 -23.77 4.77 -8.60
CA TYR A 300 -23.74 3.74 -9.63
C TYR A 300 -25.11 3.58 -10.31
N PRO A 301 -25.61 4.61 -11.03
CA PRO A 301 -27.00 4.64 -11.51
C PRO A 301 -27.33 3.53 -12.50
N ASP A 302 -26.37 3.13 -13.34
CA ASP A 302 -26.57 2.14 -14.41
C ASP A 302 -26.19 0.70 -14.00
N VAL A 303 -25.78 0.51 -12.72
CA VAL A 303 -25.37 -0.82 -12.23
C VAL A 303 -26.58 -1.68 -11.91
N GLY A 304 -26.62 -2.86 -12.51
CA GLY A 304 -27.69 -3.84 -12.35
C GLY A 304 -27.35 -5.13 -13.09
N ALA A 305 -28.36 -6.00 -13.33
CA ALA A 305 -28.16 -7.30 -13.97
C ALA A 305 -27.45 -7.23 -15.34
N ALA A 306 -27.63 -6.14 -16.09
CA ALA A 306 -26.93 -5.92 -17.38
C ALA A 306 -25.39 -5.80 -17.22
N THR A 307 -24.90 -5.37 -16.07
CA THR A 307 -23.48 -5.29 -15.75
C THR A 307 -22.80 -6.67 -15.86
N ASN A 308 -23.53 -7.75 -15.64
CA ASN A 308 -23.03 -9.12 -15.69
C ASN A 308 -22.51 -9.54 -17.08
N ALA A 309 -23.01 -8.93 -18.15
CA ALA A 309 -22.53 -9.16 -19.51
C ALA A 309 -21.23 -8.37 -19.81
N GLN A 310 -20.95 -7.38 -19.01
CA GLN A 310 -19.85 -6.46 -19.24
C GLN A 310 -18.61 -6.83 -18.41
N LEU A 311 -18.77 -7.29 -17.18
CA LEU A 311 -17.66 -7.65 -16.30
C LEU A 311 -17.32 -9.15 -16.36
N ARG A 312 -16.03 -9.44 -16.40
CA ARG A 312 -15.45 -10.78 -16.22
C ARG A 312 -15.33 -11.13 -14.73
N LEU A 313 -14.96 -10.12 -13.93
CA LEU A 313 -14.82 -10.24 -12.49
C LEU A 313 -15.23 -8.92 -11.83
N LEU A 314 -16.07 -9.00 -10.81
CA LEU A 314 -16.24 -7.99 -9.78
C LEU A 314 -15.93 -8.64 -8.44
N TRP A 315 -14.85 -8.23 -7.77
CA TRP A 315 -14.36 -8.86 -6.55
C TRP A 315 -14.19 -7.83 -5.43
N LEU A 316 -14.94 -8.04 -4.37
CA LEU A 316 -14.90 -7.19 -3.18
C LEU A 316 -14.26 -7.96 -2.04
N ALA A 317 -13.36 -7.32 -1.29
CA ALA A 317 -12.73 -7.95 -0.15
C ALA A 317 -12.48 -6.96 0.98
N CYS A 318 -12.53 -7.44 2.22
CA CYS A 318 -12.30 -6.62 3.40
C CYS A 318 -11.71 -7.46 4.56
N GLY A 319 -10.96 -6.82 5.44
CA GLY A 319 -10.52 -7.43 6.69
C GLY A 319 -11.67 -7.56 7.69
N GLU A 320 -11.71 -8.65 8.45
CA GLU A 320 -12.74 -8.88 9.48
C GLU A 320 -12.70 -7.84 10.62
N GLN A 321 -11.49 -7.30 10.91
CA GLN A 321 -11.28 -6.26 11.91
C GLN A 321 -11.11 -4.86 11.28
N ASP A 322 -11.43 -4.71 9.99
CA ASP A 322 -11.38 -3.44 9.29
C ASP A 322 -12.57 -2.55 9.73
N GLY A 323 -12.29 -1.31 10.13
CA GLY A 323 -13.33 -0.35 10.50
C GLY A 323 -14.29 0.02 9.36
N LEU A 324 -13.95 -0.33 8.12
CA LEU A 324 -14.78 -0.11 6.93
C LEU A 324 -15.60 -1.36 6.53
N LEU A 325 -15.52 -2.45 7.30
CA LEU A 325 -16.21 -3.70 6.98
C LEU A 325 -17.70 -3.51 6.77
N GLU A 326 -18.36 -2.75 7.64
CA GLU A 326 -19.81 -2.57 7.60
C GLU A 326 -20.31 -1.86 6.33
N ILE A 327 -19.60 -0.80 5.88
CA ILE A 327 -19.99 -0.10 4.65
C ILE A 327 -19.71 -0.95 3.40
N ASN A 328 -18.65 -1.77 3.42
CA ASN A 328 -18.36 -2.71 2.33
C ASN A 328 -19.39 -3.85 2.27
N ARG A 329 -19.88 -4.35 3.41
CA ARG A 329 -21.01 -5.31 3.47
C ARG A 329 -22.32 -4.72 2.92
N LYS A 330 -22.58 -3.43 3.20
CA LYS A 330 -23.75 -2.74 2.61
C LYS A 330 -23.66 -2.66 1.09
N LEU A 331 -22.48 -2.42 0.55
CA LEU A 331 -22.25 -2.44 -0.89
C LEU A 331 -22.48 -3.85 -1.48
N ASP A 332 -21.93 -4.90 -0.86
CA ASP A 332 -22.14 -6.30 -1.23
C ASP A 332 -23.64 -6.66 -1.26
N ALA A 333 -24.37 -6.33 -0.21
CA ALA A 333 -25.81 -6.54 -0.13
C ALA A 333 -26.58 -5.75 -1.21
N TRP A 334 -26.18 -4.49 -1.46
CA TRP A 334 -26.81 -3.68 -2.51
C TRP A 334 -26.57 -4.26 -3.90
N LEU A 335 -25.35 -4.68 -4.23
CA LEU A 335 -25.05 -5.34 -5.51
C LEU A 335 -25.86 -6.63 -5.68
N THR A 336 -26.02 -7.41 -4.61
CA THR A 336 -26.88 -8.60 -4.60
C THR A 336 -28.33 -8.24 -4.94
N THR A 337 -28.91 -7.21 -4.31
CA THR A 337 -30.28 -6.78 -4.59
C THR A 337 -30.47 -6.25 -6.02
N ARG A 338 -29.39 -5.74 -6.65
CA ARG A 338 -29.37 -5.30 -8.06
C ARG A 338 -29.16 -6.44 -9.06
N GLY A 339 -28.99 -7.69 -8.60
CA GLY A 339 -28.75 -8.86 -9.43
C GLY A 339 -27.37 -8.86 -10.10
N VAL A 340 -26.38 -8.16 -9.53
CA VAL A 340 -25.01 -8.09 -10.04
C VAL A 340 -24.21 -9.29 -9.53
N ARG A 341 -23.61 -10.07 -10.44
CA ARG A 341 -22.68 -11.14 -10.07
C ARG A 341 -21.37 -10.52 -9.56
N HIS A 342 -21.00 -10.87 -8.35
CA HIS A 342 -19.75 -10.45 -7.74
C HIS A 342 -19.32 -11.49 -6.71
N SER A 343 -18.06 -11.38 -6.28
CA SER A 343 -17.52 -12.19 -5.19
C SER A 343 -17.26 -11.27 -3.99
N TRP A 344 -17.65 -11.75 -2.80
CA TRP A 344 -17.35 -11.11 -1.54
C TRP A 344 -16.42 -11.99 -0.72
N THR A 345 -15.29 -11.46 -0.27
CA THR A 345 -14.28 -12.18 0.51
C THR A 345 -13.96 -11.42 1.79
N GLN A 346 -13.97 -12.13 2.91
CA GLN A 346 -13.47 -11.62 4.18
C GLN A 346 -12.28 -12.46 4.62
N ILE A 347 -11.25 -11.81 5.14
CA ILE A 347 -10.08 -12.48 5.72
C ILE A 347 -9.76 -11.86 7.08
N PRO A 348 -9.13 -12.59 8.01
CA PRO A 348 -8.63 -12.00 9.23
C PRO A 348 -7.70 -10.82 8.94
N GLY A 349 -7.82 -9.74 9.70
CA GLY A 349 -6.96 -8.56 9.61
C GLY A 349 -7.74 -7.24 9.64
N ALA A 350 -7.01 -6.16 9.90
CA ALA A 350 -7.51 -4.79 9.98
C ALA A 350 -7.24 -4.02 8.66
N HIS A 351 -7.44 -2.71 8.67
CA HIS A 351 -7.21 -1.81 7.54
C HIS A 351 -5.71 -1.55 7.33
N SER A 352 -4.97 -2.53 6.83
CA SER A 352 -3.51 -2.46 6.69
C SER A 352 -2.96 -3.34 5.57
N PHE A 353 -1.67 -3.14 5.21
CA PHE A 353 -0.99 -3.94 4.19
C PHE A 353 -0.88 -5.42 4.56
N ARG A 354 -0.93 -5.78 5.83
CA ARG A 354 -0.99 -7.18 6.28
C ARG A 354 -2.26 -7.89 5.80
N THR A 355 -3.33 -7.14 5.59
CA THR A 355 -4.57 -7.61 4.96
C THR A 355 -4.50 -7.50 3.44
N TRP A 356 -3.96 -6.41 2.90
CA TRP A 356 -4.00 -6.14 1.46
C TRP A 356 -3.02 -6.97 0.64
N ARG A 357 -1.87 -7.39 1.20
CA ARG A 357 -0.95 -8.32 0.50
C ARG A 357 -1.61 -9.66 0.15
N PRO A 358 -2.21 -10.41 1.10
CA PRO A 358 -2.94 -11.63 0.75
C PRO A 358 -4.15 -11.40 -0.16
N LEU A 359 -4.82 -10.24 -0.07
CA LEU A 359 -5.90 -9.90 -0.99
C LEU A 359 -5.37 -9.66 -2.41
N LEU A 360 -4.22 -8.99 -2.56
CA LEU A 360 -3.57 -8.84 -3.87
C LEU A 360 -3.19 -10.20 -4.47
N VAL A 361 -2.66 -11.12 -3.66
CA VAL A 361 -2.35 -12.50 -4.09
C VAL A 361 -3.60 -13.18 -4.65
N GLN A 362 -4.72 -13.14 -3.90
CA GLN A 362 -5.97 -13.76 -4.33
C GLN A 362 -6.55 -13.12 -5.58
N PHE A 363 -6.52 -11.79 -5.69
CA PHE A 363 -7.04 -11.08 -6.84
C PHE A 363 -6.20 -11.31 -8.09
N ALA A 364 -4.87 -11.13 -8.00
CA ALA A 364 -3.95 -11.28 -9.13
C ALA A 364 -4.00 -12.70 -9.73
N SER A 365 -4.21 -13.72 -8.88
CA SER A 365 -4.35 -15.11 -9.32
C SER A 365 -5.66 -15.42 -10.07
N GLN A 366 -6.63 -14.52 -10.05
CA GLN A 366 -7.89 -14.67 -10.79
C GLN A 366 -7.90 -13.94 -12.12
N LEU A 367 -6.92 -13.04 -12.34
CA LEU A 367 -6.95 -12.13 -13.50
C LEU A 367 -6.57 -12.82 -14.81
N PHE A 368 -7.26 -12.44 -15.89
CA PHE A 368 -6.92 -12.74 -17.27
C PHE A 368 -6.90 -14.24 -17.61
N HIS A 369 -7.54 -15.06 -16.79
CA HIS A 369 -7.83 -16.44 -17.16
C HIS A 369 -9.06 -16.46 -18.05
N ASP A 370 -9.08 -17.38 -19.01
CA ASP A 370 -10.28 -17.66 -19.78
C ASP A 370 -11.35 -18.11 -18.80
N THR A 371 -12.48 -17.40 -18.81
CA THR A 371 -13.65 -17.83 -18.00
C THR A 371 -14.16 -19.12 -18.59
N PRO A 372 -14.36 -20.20 -17.81
CA PRO A 372 -14.92 -21.44 -18.29
C PRO A 372 -16.34 -21.28 -18.85
#